data_2dea933ea3e7b12f8b4251926c60249c
#
_entry.id   2dea933ea3e7b12f8b4251926c60249c
#
_cell.length_a   1.000
_cell.length_b   1.000
_cell.length_c   1.000
_cell.angle_alpha   90.00
_cell.angle_beta   90.00
_cell.angle_gamma   90.00
#
_symmetry.space_group_name_H-M   'P 1'
#
loop_
_entity.id
_entity.type
_entity.pdbx_description
1 polymer ?
#
loop_
_entity_poly.entity_id
_entity_poly.type
_entity_poly.pdbx_seq_one_letter_code
_entity_poly.pdbx_strand_id
1 'polypeptide(L)'
;KTSSASRSKTDEDRFTNHFVSMKLPLVHGTSGSFFALCSGSQTPVWEQTTLKESAFGSISPKGIALAMDLVEKHTTFQDVWAARDEAVLAGLAEHAPGILEPLAKMGPDLWSVVDRLPRLGRVFFAAHLRMPRPADAVLSGWHAVNCLREWRGDTHWALVTAADLSGPAPSILHNAWIGYEKDWLATSRGSTADETAAAWDALEARGLAADGEVNASGLDLRQRMEDETDRLTALPWTLLG
;
A
#
# COMPACT_ATOMS: atom_id res chain seq x y z
N LYS A 1 43.55 18.25 -21.39
CA LYS A 1 43.13 17.38 -20.24
C LYS A 1 41.73 17.77 -19.89
N THR A 2 40.75 17.12 -20.49
CA THR A 2 39.32 17.27 -20.18
C THR A 2 38.96 16.24 -19.12
N SER A 3 38.64 16.73 -17.94
CA SER A 3 38.09 15.94 -16.83
C SER A 3 36.67 15.54 -17.18
N SER A 4 36.41 14.25 -17.38
CA SER A 4 35.08 13.71 -17.46
C SER A 4 34.55 13.56 -16.03
N ALA A 5 33.69 14.47 -15.61
CA ALA A 5 32.89 14.29 -14.38
C ALA A 5 31.94 13.12 -14.59
N SER A 6 32.12 12.05 -13.84
CA SER A 6 31.16 10.96 -13.75
C SER A 6 29.91 11.50 -13.09
N ARG A 7 28.81 11.56 -13.83
CA ARG A 7 27.49 11.86 -13.29
C ARG A 7 27.13 10.73 -12.31
N SER A 8 27.03 11.04 -11.03
CA SER A 8 26.47 10.09 -10.06
C SER A 8 25.02 9.80 -10.46
N LYS A 9 24.65 8.53 -10.49
CA LYS A 9 23.26 8.14 -10.65
C LYS A 9 22.46 8.84 -9.56
N THR A 10 21.52 9.69 -9.96
CA THR A 10 20.65 10.43 -9.04
C THR A 10 19.69 9.44 -8.36
N ASP A 11 19.15 9.82 -7.21
CA ASP A 11 18.13 9.02 -6.53
C ASP A 11 16.90 8.79 -7.44
N GLU A 12 16.65 9.71 -8.36
CA GLU A 12 15.65 9.63 -9.42
C GLU A 12 15.89 8.44 -10.37
N ASP A 13 17.15 8.21 -10.80
CA ASP A 13 17.53 7.07 -11.64
C ASP A 13 17.38 5.73 -10.90
N ARG A 14 17.63 5.72 -9.59
CA ARG A 14 17.47 4.52 -8.76
C ARG A 14 15.99 4.15 -8.57
N PHE A 15 15.14 5.14 -8.32
CA PHE A 15 13.71 4.94 -8.11
C PHE A 15 13.01 4.57 -9.42
N THR A 16 13.34 5.25 -10.52
CA THR A 16 12.81 4.96 -11.86
C THR A 16 13.21 3.56 -12.33
N ASN A 17 14.46 3.15 -12.13
CA ASN A 17 14.91 1.79 -12.46
C ASN A 17 14.23 0.73 -11.58
N HIS A 18 13.91 1.03 -10.33
CA HIS A 18 13.18 0.12 -9.44
C HIS A 18 11.72 -0.03 -9.87
N PHE A 19 11.06 1.07 -10.25
CA PHE A 19 9.68 1.07 -10.75
C PHE A 19 9.56 0.40 -12.14
N VAL A 20 10.50 0.65 -13.04
CA VAL A 20 10.53 0.04 -14.39
C VAL A 20 10.99 -1.41 -14.34
N SER A 21 11.87 -1.78 -13.39
CA SER A 21 12.33 -3.15 -13.17
C SER A 21 11.29 -4.02 -12.44
N MET A 22 10.26 -3.42 -11.82
CA MET A 22 9.09 -4.14 -11.31
C MET A 22 8.19 -4.64 -12.46
N LYS A 23 8.77 -5.32 -13.44
CA LYS A 23 8.03 -6.23 -14.34
C LYS A 23 7.53 -7.47 -13.60
N LEU A 24 7.37 -7.44 -12.26
CA LEU A 24 6.88 -8.59 -11.49
C LEU A 24 6.46 -8.23 -10.08
N PRO A 25 5.67 -9.08 -9.51
CA PRO A 25 4.23 -9.18 -9.65
C PRO A 25 3.60 -8.17 -8.71
N LEU A 26 2.79 -7.32 -9.22
CA LEU A 26 1.81 -6.49 -8.52
C LEU A 26 0.84 -7.29 -7.63
N VAL A 27 1.31 -8.38 -7.05
CA VAL A 27 0.57 -9.20 -6.08
C VAL A 27 0.54 -8.54 -4.70
N HIS A 28 1.39 -7.55 -4.45
CA HIS A 28 1.37 -6.77 -3.21
C HIS A 28 0.65 -5.44 -3.46
N GLY A 29 -0.62 -5.48 -3.29
CA GLY A 29 -1.71 -4.54 -3.43
C GLY A 29 -1.58 -3.07 -3.00
N THR A 30 -0.40 -2.51 -2.81
CA THR A 30 -0.22 -1.09 -2.47
C THR A 30 -0.38 -0.14 -3.67
N SER A 31 -0.12 -0.61 -4.89
CA SER A 31 -0.23 0.23 -6.09
C SER A 31 -1.67 0.63 -6.43
N GLY A 32 -2.64 -0.27 -6.20
CA GLY A 32 -4.05 0.01 -6.50
C GLY A 32 -4.63 1.12 -5.63
N SER A 33 -4.31 1.13 -4.35
CA SER A 33 -4.76 2.14 -3.39
C SER A 33 -4.24 3.53 -3.72
N PHE A 34 -2.97 3.61 -4.08
CA PHE A 34 -2.33 4.84 -4.51
C PHE A 34 -3.07 5.48 -5.68
N PHE A 35 -3.39 4.69 -6.70
CA PHE A 35 -4.07 5.19 -7.89
C PHE A 35 -5.56 5.48 -7.66
N ALA A 36 -6.24 4.78 -6.78
CA ALA A 36 -7.64 5.06 -6.46
C ALA A 36 -7.85 6.45 -5.84
N LEU A 37 -6.91 6.94 -5.03
CA LEU A 37 -6.94 8.30 -4.50
C LEU A 37 -6.68 9.38 -5.57
N CYS A 38 -6.01 9.01 -6.67
CA CYS A 38 -5.74 9.94 -7.76
C CYS A 38 -6.95 10.19 -8.66
N SER A 39 -8.01 9.34 -8.59
CA SER A 39 -9.14 9.42 -9.49
C SER A 39 -10.10 10.55 -9.12
N GLY A 40 -10.16 11.55 -9.96
CA GLY A 40 -11.39 12.27 -10.19
C GLY A 40 -11.73 13.40 -9.26
N SER A 41 -10.79 14.23 -8.85
CA SER A 41 -11.18 15.55 -8.37
C SER A 41 -10.53 16.64 -9.23
N GLN A 42 -11.27 17.68 -9.53
CA GLN A 42 -10.74 18.95 -10.00
C GLN A 42 -10.05 19.72 -8.85
N THR A 43 -9.65 19.01 -7.80
CA THR A 43 -8.92 19.55 -6.65
C THR A 43 -7.51 19.92 -7.09
N PRO A 44 -6.97 21.07 -6.64
CA PRO A 44 -5.59 21.45 -6.94
C PRO A 44 -4.59 20.36 -6.59
N VAL A 45 -3.55 20.21 -7.38
CA VAL A 45 -2.53 19.15 -7.26
C VAL A 45 -1.93 19.07 -5.85
N TRP A 46 -1.70 20.19 -5.19
CA TRP A 46 -1.17 20.25 -3.82
C TRP A 46 -2.13 19.66 -2.77
N GLU A 47 -3.44 19.84 -2.91
CA GLU A 47 -4.43 19.23 -2.01
C GLU A 47 -4.47 17.70 -2.19
N GLN A 48 -4.32 17.24 -3.42
CA GLN A 48 -4.26 15.82 -3.70
C GLN A 48 -3.02 15.16 -3.08
N THR A 49 -1.87 15.81 -3.13
CA THR A 49 -0.63 15.32 -2.52
C THR A 49 -0.77 15.23 -1.01
N THR A 50 -1.28 16.25 -0.34
CA THR A 50 -1.48 16.26 1.10
C THR A 50 -2.45 15.17 1.57
N LEU A 51 -3.55 14.95 0.85
CA LEU A 51 -4.48 13.86 1.15
C LEU A 51 -3.81 12.48 1.02
N LYS A 52 -2.97 12.29 0.01
CA LYS A 52 -2.26 11.03 -0.21
C LYS A 52 -1.20 10.80 0.85
N GLU A 53 -0.41 11.80 1.19
CA GLU A 53 0.58 11.73 2.27
C GLU A 53 -0.05 11.37 3.61
N SER A 54 -1.22 11.94 3.92
CA SER A 54 -1.92 11.67 5.17
C SER A 54 -2.59 10.29 5.23
N ALA A 55 -2.92 9.71 4.08
CA ALA A 55 -3.58 8.41 4.00
C ALA A 55 -2.60 7.24 3.88
N PHE A 56 -1.42 7.45 3.25
CA PHE A 56 -0.42 6.42 3.02
C PHE A 56 0.60 6.31 4.16
N GLY A 57 0.21 5.69 5.26
CA GLY A 57 1.12 5.51 6.40
C GLY A 57 2.35 4.60 6.13
N SER A 58 2.40 3.88 5.00
CA SER A 58 3.47 2.93 4.70
C SER A 58 4.47 3.39 3.65
N ILE A 59 4.17 4.45 2.90
CA ILE A 59 5.04 4.97 1.85
C ILE A 59 5.52 6.35 2.28
N SER A 60 6.80 6.67 2.07
CA SER A 60 7.31 7.98 2.43
C SER A 60 6.62 9.09 1.62
N PRO A 61 6.39 10.29 2.20
CA PRO A 61 5.83 11.43 1.47
C PRO A 61 6.61 11.76 0.20
N LYS A 62 7.95 11.64 0.22
CA LYS A 62 8.81 11.85 -0.95
C LYS A 62 8.54 10.82 -2.05
N GLY A 63 8.35 9.55 -1.68
CA GLY A 63 7.99 8.49 -2.62
C GLY A 63 6.64 8.74 -3.29
N ILE A 64 5.66 9.22 -2.53
CA ILE A 64 4.34 9.60 -3.05
C ILE A 64 4.46 10.79 -4.02
N ALA A 65 5.17 11.85 -3.62
CA ALA A 65 5.35 13.03 -4.45
C ALA A 65 6.02 12.68 -5.80
N LEU A 66 7.08 11.88 -5.77
CA LEU A 66 7.76 11.41 -6.99
C LEU A 66 6.84 10.61 -7.90
N ALA A 67 6.09 9.66 -7.35
CA ALA A 67 5.17 8.84 -8.14
C ALA A 67 4.06 9.69 -8.78
N MET A 68 3.55 10.71 -8.08
CA MET A 68 2.55 11.64 -8.61
C MET A 68 3.11 12.49 -9.74
N ASP A 69 4.31 13.04 -9.56
CA ASP A 69 5.02 13.83 -10.57
C ASP A 69 5.25 13.02 -11.87
N LEU A 70 5.64 11.74 -11.73
CA LEU A 70 5.78 10.83 -12.88
C LEU A 70 4.45 10.58 -13.61
N VAL A 71 3.37 10.36 -12.87
CA VAL A 71 2.03 10.19 -13.49
C VAL A 71 1.64 11.45 -14.26
N GLU A 72 1.73 12.62 -13.63
CA GLU A 72 1.35 13.89 -14.27
C GLU A 72 2.16 14.21 -15.54
N LYS A 73 3.45 13.85 -15.56
CA LYS A 73 4.33 14.12 -16.71
C LYS A 73 4.16 13.16 -17.88
N HIS A 74 3.76 11.93 -17.63
CA HIS A 74 3.90 10.86 -18.62
C HIS A 74 2.61 10.13 -18.99
N THR A 75 1.54 10.25 -18.19
CA THR A 75 0.33 9.47 -18.41
C THR A 75 -0.88 10.11 -17.72
N THR A 76 -2.00 9.43 -17.78
CA THR A 76 -3.22 9.80 -17.05
C THR A 76 -3.53 8.73 -15.99
N PHE A 77 -4.32 9.12 -15.00
CA PHE A 77 -4.83 8.15 -14.01
C PHE A 77 -5.58 6.99 -14.69
N GLN A 78 -6.39 7.28 -15.69
CA GLN A 78 -7.20 6.31 -16.42
C GLN A 78 -6.32 5.30 -17.14
N ASP A 79 -5.25 5.75 -17.79
CA ASP A 79 -4.30 4.87 -18.50
C ASP A 79 -3.55 3.96 -17.52
N VAL A 80 -3.12 4.50 -16.38
CA VAL A 80 -2.47 3.70 -15.32
C VAL A 80 -3.43 2.66 -14.76
N TRP A 81 -4.71 3.02 -14.54
CA TRP A 81 -5.70 2.09 -14.03
C TRP A 81 -6.00 0.97 -15.04
N ALA A 82 -6.12 1.30 -16.34
CA ALA A 82 -6.31 0.32 -17.41
C ALA A 82 -5.11 -0.62 -17.53
N ALA A 83 -3.88 -0.10 -17.52
CA ALA A 83 -2.67 -0.90 -17.56
C ALA A 83 -2.55 -1.84 -16.32
N ARG A 84 -3.00 -1.38 -15.15
CA ARG A 84 -3.10 -2.22 -13.95
C ARG A 84 -4.06 -3.37 -14.16
N ASP A 85 -5.24 -3.13 -14.70
CA ASP A 85 -6.26 -4.15 -14.92
C ASP A 85 -5.77 -5.21 -15.91
N GLU A 86 -5.11 -4.81 -17.01
CA GLU A 86 -4.45 -5.72 -17.94
C GLU A 86 -3.36 -6.56 -17.25
N ALA A 87 -2.51 -5.93 -16.44
CA ALA A 87 -1.45 -6.60 -15.71
C ALA A 87 -2.00 -7.61 -14.68
N VAL A 88 -3.13 -7.28 -14.03
CA VAL A 88 -3.81 -8.18 -13.09
C VAL A 88 -4.30 -9.43 -13.81
N LEU A 89 -5.01 -9.29 -14.92
CA LEU A 89 -5.49 -10.45 -15.69
C LEU A 89 -4.34 -11.33 -16.17
N ALA A 90 -3.32 -10.73 -16.77
CA ALA A 90 -2.15 -11.47 -17.23
C ALA A 90 -1.41 -12.18 -16.08
N GLY A 91 -1.19 -11.48 -14.96
CA GLY A 91 -0.50 -12.05 -13.80
C GLY A 91 -1.28 -13.17 -13.13
N LEU A 92 -2.60 -13.03 -12.98
CA LEU A 92 -3.44 -14.09 -12.43
C LEU A 92 -3.47 -15.31 -13.36
N ALA A 93 -3.57 -15.10 -14.68
CA ALA A 93 -3.56 -16.19 -15.65
C ALA A 93 -2.23 -16.97 -15.66
N GLU A 94 -1.10 -16.26 -15.49
CA GLU A 94 0.23 -16.85 -15.49
C GLU A 94 0.59 -17.54 -14.16
N HIS A 95 0.34 -16.85 -13.03
CA HIS A 95 0.87 -17.28 -11.74
C HIS A 95 -0.15 -17.97 -10.83
N ALA A 96 -1.44 -17.75 -11.06
CA ALA A 96 -2.51 -18.28 -10.22
C ALA A 96 -3.78 -18.63 -11.05
N PRO A 97 -3.68 -19.41 -12.14
CA PRO A 97 -4.82 -19.66 -13.03
C PRO A 97 -6.03 -20.27 -12.33
N GLY A 98 -5.81 -21.03 -11.26
CA GLY A 98 -6.88 -21.66 -10.49
C GLY A 98 -7.78 -20.69 -9.73
N ILE A 99 -7.41 -19.39 -9.60
CA ILE A 99 -8.23 -18.39 -8.90
C ILE A 99 -9.23 -17.67 -9.84
N LEU A 100 -9.07 -17.77 -11.15
CA LEU A 100 -9.87 -16.99 -12.11
C LEU A 100 -11.37 -17.31 -11.99
N GLU A 101 -11.72 -18.60 -12.06
CA GLU A 101 -13.10 -19.04 -11.93
C GLU A 101 -13.71 -18.71 -10.55
N PRO A 102 -13.04 -19.04 -9.42
CA PRO A 102 -13.50 -18.60 -8.10
C PRO A 102 -13.73 -17.09 -7.99
N LEU A 103 -12.83 -16.24 -8.46
CA LEU A 103 -13.02 -14.78 -8.43
C LEU A 103 -14.24 -14.34 -9.23
N ALA A 104 -14.40 -14.85 -10.44
CA ALA A 104 -15.55 -14.53 -11.29
C ALA A 104 -16.87 -14.96 -10.63
N LYS A 105 -16.89 -16.15 -10.03
CA LYS A 105 -18.10 -16.71 -9.38
C LYS A 105 -18.46 -16.00 -8.09
N MET A 106 -17.48 -15.67 -7.25
CA MET A 106 -17.70 -15.01 -5.94
C MET A 106 -17.91 -13.50 -6.07
N GLY A 107 -17.56 -12.90 -7.19
CA GLY A 107 -17.64 -11.45 -7.40
C GLY A 107 -18.95 -10.81 -6.93
N PRO A 108 -20.14 -11.31 -7.34
CA PRO A 108 -21.42 -10.75 -6.90
C PRO A 108 -21.64 -10.78 -5.38
N ASP A 109 -21.25 -11.86 -4.72
CA ASP A 109 -21.38 -12.01 -3.27
C ASP A 109 -20.43 -11.07 -2.54
N LEU A 110 -19.18 -10.96 -3.00
CA LEU A 110 -18.20 -10.01 -2.47
C LEU A 110 -18.70 -8.57 -2.60
N TRP A 111 -19.30 -8.19 -3.74
CA TRP A 111 -19.87 -6.87 -3.91
C TRP A 111 -21.07 -6.63 -3.01
N SER A 112 -21.90 -7.64 -2.77
CA SER A 112 -23.01 -7.51 -1.83
C SER A 112 -22.55 -7.20 -0.40
N VAL A 113 -21.37 -7.70 -0.01
CA VAL A 113 -20.71 -7.37 1.25
C VAL A 113 -20.12 -5.96 1.21
N VAL A 114 -19.31 -5.68 0.21
CA VAL A 114 -18.61 -4.38 0.04
C VAL A 114 -19.58 -3.20 0.09
N ASP A 115 -20.74 -3.31 -0.55
CA ASP A 115 -21.76 -2.25 -0.60
C ASP A 115 -22.37 -1.92 0.76
N ARG A 116 -22.31 -2.85 1.72
CA ARG A 116 -22.84 -2.69 3.08
C ARG A 116 -21.81 -2.21 4.10
N LEU A 117 -20.54 -2.16 3.74
CA LEU A 117 -19.49 -1.78 4.68
C LEU A 117 -19.51 -0.28 4.99
N PRO A 118 -19.30 0.11 6.27
CA PRO A 118 -19.23 1.51 6.66
C PRO A 118 -17.97 2.19 6.11
N ARG A 119 -18.11 3.47 5.73
CA ARG A 119 -17.03 4.26 5.08
C ARG A 119 -16.33 5.22 6.04
N LEU A 120 -16.87 5.43 7.24
CA LEU A 120 -16.33 6.40 8.18
C LEU A 120 -14.87 6.06 8.53
N GLY A 121 -13.95 7.02 8.35
CA GLY A 121 -12.52 6.86 8.61
C GLY A 121 -11.77 5.96 7.62
N ARG A 122 -12.40 5.57 6.49
CA ARG A 122 -11.84 4.62 5.53
C ARG A 122 -11.61 5.26 4.17
N VAL A 123 -10.50 5.97 4.05
CA VAL A 123 -10.19 6.83 2.90
C VAL A 123 -9.90 6.00 1.65
N PHE A 124 -9.06 4.96 1.77
CA PHE A 124 -8.71 4.09 0.64
C PHE A 124 -9.88 3.24 0.19
N PHE A 125 -10.61 2.68 1.13
CA PHE A 125 -11.84 1.94 0.81
C PHE A 125 -12.85 2.83 0.06
N ALA A 126 -13.09 4.05 0.56
CA ALA A 126 -14.01 4.98 -0.09
C ALA A 126 -13.53 5.39 -1.49
N ALA A 127 -12.21 5.53 -1.70
CA ALA A 127 -11.63 5.81 -3.00
C ALA A 127 -11.84 4.64 -3.98
N HIS A 128 -11.60 3.39 -3.56
CA HIS A 128 -11.84 2.20 -4.37
C HIS A 128 -13.31 2.04 -4.77
N LEU A 129 -14.24 2.36 -3.88
CA LEU A 129 -15.68 2.33 -4.17
C LEU A 129 -16.11 3.34 -5.26
N ARG A 130 -15.34 4.38 -5.51
CA ARG A 130 -15.61 5.37 -6.56
C ARG A 130 -15.12 4.93 -7.94
N MET A 131 -14.26 3.91 -7.99
CA MET A 131 -13.79 3.36 -9.25
C MET A 131 -14.92 2.60 -9.95
N PRO A 132 -15.03 2.70 -11.29
CA PRO A 132 -15.98 1.91 -12.05
C PRO A 132 -15.76 0.41 -11.79
N ARG A 133 -16.84 -0.32 -11.56
CA ARG A 133 -16.77 -1.79 -11.49
C ARG A 133 -16.46 -2.34 -12.86
N PRO A 134 -15.40 -3.17 -13.00
CA PRO A 134 -15.07 -3.78 -14.28
C PRO A 134 -16.21 -4.64 -14.81
N ALA A 135 -16.41 -4.62 -16.14
CA ALA A 135 -17.37 -5.51 -16.81
C ALA A 135 -16.87 -6.96 -16.87
N ASP A 136 -15.55 -7.16 -16.91
CA ASP A 136 -14.94 -8.48 -16.80
C ASP A 136 -15.19 -9.06 -15.39
N ALA A 137 -15.68 -10.31 -15.33
CA ALA A 137 -16.09 -10.93 -14.09
C ALA A 137 -14.91 -11.22 -13.13
N VAL A 138 -13.74 -11.55 -13.66
CA VAL A 138 -12.51 -11.80 -12.86
C VAL A 138 -12.03 -10.49 -12.25
N LEU A 139 -11.91 -9.44 -13.07
CA LEU A 139 -11.52 -8.10 -12.60
C LEU A 139 -12.54 -7.52 -11.61
N SER A 140 -13.82 -7.77 -11.83
CA SER A 140 -14.87 -7.34 -10.89
C SER A 140 -14.69 -8.02 -9.52
N GLY A 141 -14.48 -9.34 -9.50
CA GLY A 141 -14.18 -10.07 -8.28
C GLY A 141 -12.89 -9.59 -7.61
N TRP A 142 -11.83 -9.40 -8.40
CA TRP A 142 -10.57 -8.84 -7.91
C TRP A 142 -10.73 -7.45 -7.31
N HIS A 143 -11.51 -6.56 -7.95
CA HIS A 143 -11.77 -5.22 -7.43
C HIS A 143 -12.54 -5.27 -6.10
N ALA A 144 -13.53 -6.16 -5.97
CA ALA A 144 -14.23 -6.36 -4.71
C ALA A 144 -13.27 -6.82 -3.58
N VAL A 145 -12.37 -7.77 -3.86
CA VAL A 145 -11.30 -8.19 -2.92
C VAL A 145 -10.41 -7.00 -2.52
N ASN A 146 -10.03 -6.14 -3.47
CA ASN A 146 -9.25 -4.94 -3.13
C ASN A 146 -10.03 -3.96 -2.25
N CYS A 147 -11.33 -3.78 -2.47
CA CYS A 147 -12.17 -2.97 -1.58
C CYS A 147 -12.15 -3.53 -0.14
N LEU A 148 -12.29 -4.85 0.04
CA LEU A 148 -12.22 -5.50 1.36
C LEU A 148 -10.84 -5.33 1.99
N ARG A 149 -9.79 -5.48 1.19
CA ARG A 149 -8.41 -5.28 1.63
C ARG A 149 -8.17 -3.86 2.12
N GLU A 150 -8.63 -2.84 1.38
CA GLU A 150 -8.48 -1.45 1.78
C GLU A 150 -9.34 -1.10 3.00
N TRP A 151 -10.53 -1.70 3.12
CA TRP A 151 -11.35 -1.55 4.31
C TRP A 151 -10.63 -2.05 5.58
N ARG A 152 -9.91 -3.18 5.47
CA ARG A 152 -9.04 -3.70 6.52
C ARG A 152 -7.82 -2.80 6.73
N GLY A 153 -7.18 -2.38 5.64
CA GLY A 153 -5.98 -1.54 5.66
C GLY A 153 -6.20 -0.20 6.36
N ASP A 154 -7.29 0.49 6.05
CA ASP A 154 -7.65 1.75 6.73
C ASP A 154 -7.81 1.56 8.24
N THR A 155 -8.41 0.43 8.67
CA THR A 155 -8.51 0.09 10.10
C THR A 155 -7.14 -0.14 10.73
N HIS A 156 -6.26 -0.86 10.03
CA HIS A 156 -4.89 -1.11 10.49
C HIS A 156 -4.11 0.20 10.69
N TRP A 157 -4.21 1.14 9.75
CA TRP A 157 -3.54 2.45 9.87
C TRP A 157 -4.09 3.30 11.01
N ALA A 158 -5.38 3.20 11.30
CA ALA A 158 -5.96 3.85 12.48
C ALA A 158 -5.35 3.29 13.78
N LEU A 159 -5.12 1.98 13.87
CA LEU A 159 -4.46 1.34 15.00
C LEU A 159 -2.97 1.70 15.09
N VAL A 160 -2.26 1.79 13.97
CA VAL A 160 -0.87 2.27 13.93
C VAL A 160 -0.78 3.67 14.52
N THR A 161 -1.68 4.57 14.11
CA THR A 161 -1.75 5.94 14.65
C THR A 161 -2.09 5.94 16.14
N ALA A 162 -3.05 5.12 16.57
CA ALA A 162 -3.43 5.00 17.97
C ALA A 162 -2.31 4.41 18.86
N ALA A 163 -1.42 3.61 18.26
CA ALA A 163 -0.22 3.11 18.92
C ALA A 163 0.95 4.10 18.94
N ASP A 164 0.73 5.33 18.48
CA ASP A 164 1.78 6.38 18.38
C ASP A 164 3.01 5.90 17.58
N LEU A 165 2.77 5.24 16.46
CA LEU A 165 3.78 4.83 15.50
C LEU A 165 3.71 5.70 14.25
N SER A 166 4.85 6.21 13.81
CA SER A 166 4.95 7.11 12.65
C SER A 166 6.19 6.81 11.80
N GLY A 167 6.23 7.39 10.62
CA GLY A 167 7.33 7.21 9.69
C GLY A 167 7.63 5.74 9.38
N PRO A 168 8.91 5.31 9.35
CA PRO A 168 9.30 3.94 9.08
C PRO A 168 9.02 2.94 10.22
N ALA A 169 8.74 3.39 11.46
CA ALA A 169 8.60 2.51 12.63
C ALA A 169 7.60 1.36 12.44
N PRO A 170 6.38 1.56 11.89
CA PRO A 170 5.47 0.46 11.60
C PRO A 170 6.06 -0.56 10.61
N SER A 171 6.82 -0.09 9.62
CA SER A 171 7.48 -0.95 8.63
C SER A 171 8.60 -1.77 9.25
N ILE A 172 9.37 -1.18 10.17
CA ILE A 172 10.43 -1.88 10.93
C ILE A 172 9.83 -3.00 11.77
N LEU A 173 8.78 -2.70 12.55
CA LEU A 173 8.09 -3.71 13.38
C LEU A 173 7.51 -4.84 12.51
N HIS A 174 6.87 -4.49 11.39
CA HIS A 174 6.30 -5.48 10.48
C HIS A 174 7.39 -6.32 9.81
N ASN A 175 8.48 -5.70 9.39
CA ASN A 175 9.64 -6.37 8.79
C ASN A 175 10.21 -7.46 9.71
N ALA A 176 10.41 -7.13 10.99
CA ALA A 176 10.89 -8.07 12.00
C ALA A 176 9.86 -9.19 12.28
N TRP A 177 8.57 -8.85 12.33
CA TRP A 177 7.49 -9.78 12.61
C TRP A 177 7.35 -10.87 11.52
N ILE A 178 7.55 -10.52 10.23
CA ILE A 178 7.48 -11.48 9.12
C ILE A 178 8.83 -12.10 8.75
N GLY A 179 9.93 -11.66 9.38
CA GLY A 179 11.27 -12.20 9.15
C GLY A 179 11.91 -11.79 7.82
N TYR A 180 11.62 -10.60 7.32
CA TYR A 180 12.30 -10.05 6.14
C TYR A 180 13.69 -9.51 6.49
N GLU A 181 14.52 -9.31 5.46
CA GLU A 181 15.82 -8.65 5.59
C GLU A 181 15.66 -7.28 6.26
N LYS A 182 16.61 -6.95 7.17
CA LYS A 182 16.57 -5.71 7.96
C LYS A 182 16.33 -4.49 7.08
N ASP A 183 15.39 -3.65 7.50
CA ASP A 183 15.01 -2.39 6.87
C ASP A 183 14.46 -2.49 5.41
N TRP A 184 14.27 -3.72 4.91
CA TRP A 184 13.80 -3.91 3.54
C TRP A 184 12.47 -3.21 3.26
N LEU A 185 11.49 -3.33 4.18
CA LEU A 185 10.19 -2.68 3.99
C LEU A 185 10.29 -1.15 4.04
N ALA A 186 11.06 -0.58 4.97
CA ALA A 186 11.25 0.86 5.07
C ALA A 186 11.91 1.41 3.80
N THR A 187 13.00 0.79 3.36
CA THR A 187 13.75 1.18 2.17
C THR A 187 12.93 1.03 0.89
N SER A 188 12.23 -0.09 0.71
CA SER A 188 11.38 -0.34 -0.47
C SER A 188 10.20 0.60 -0.59
N ARG A 189 9.82 1.26 0.52
CA ARG A 189 8.73 2.25 0.59
C ARG A 189 9.23 3.70 0.55
N GLY A 190 10.51 3.90 0.24
CA GLY A 190 11.12 5.20 -0.01
C GLY A 190 11.57 5.96 1.23
N SER A 191 11.68 5.30 2.39
CA SER A 191 12.28 5.90 3.58
C SER A 191 13.78 6.08 3.37
N THR A 192 14.31 7.23 3.79
CA THR A 192 15.75 7.51 3.77
C THR A 192 16.47 6.81 4.93
N ALA A 193 17.79 6.73 4.84
CA ALA A 193 18.61 6.18 5.94
C ALA A 193 18.42 6.96 7.24
N ASP A 194 18.35 8.29 7.16
CA ASP A 194 18.16 9.15 8.34
C ASP A 194 16.76 8.96 8.98
N GLU A 195 15.72 8.86 8.16
CA GLU A 195 14.34 8.58 8.63
C GLU A 195 14.28 7.19 9.29
N THR A 196 14.97 6.20 8.72
CA THR A 196 15.03 4.85 9.27
C THR A 196 15.82 4.81 10.59
N ALA A 197 16.96 5.51 10.66
CA ALA A 197 17.74 5.63 11.90
C ALA A 197 16.93 6.30 13.01
N ALA A 198 16.26 7.42 12.72
CA ALA A 198 15.41 8.10 13.69
C ALA A 198 14.23 7.22 14.19
N ALA A 199 13.70 6.36 13.31
CA ALA A 199 12.66 5.41 13.70
C ALA A 199 13.20 4.30 14.63
N TRP A 200 14.41 3.81 14.39
CA TRP A 200 15.08 2.89 15.31
C TRP A 200 15.30 3.53 16.68
N ASP A 201 15.83 4.75 16.73
CA ASP A 201 16.02 5.51 18.00
C ASP A 201 14.69 5.66 18.74
N ALA A 202 13.61 5.97 18.04
CA ALA A 202 12.28 6.10 18.64
C ALA A 202 11.73 4.77 19.18
N LEU A 203 11.96 3.64 18.49
CA LEU A 203 11.57 2.32 18.94
C LEU A 203 12.39 1.90 20.17
N GLU A 204 13.69 2.16 20.20
CA GLU A 204 14.56 1.88 21.35
C GLU A 204 14.17 2.73 22.56
N ALA A 205 13.92 4.01 22.39
CA ALA A 205 13.46 4.90 23.45
C ALA A 205 12.12 4.43 24.08
N ARG A 206 11.30 3.70 23.34
CA ARG A 206 10.05 3.10 23.81
C ARG A 206 10.22 1.68 24.36
N GLY A 207 11.42 1.12 24.36
CA GLY A 207 11.69 -0.27 24.78
C GLY A 207 11.10 -1.33 23.82
N LEU A 208 10.88 -0.98 22.57
CA LEU A 208 10.36 -1.88 21.52
C LEU A 208 11.47 -2.50 20.66
N ALA A 209 12.66 -1.94 20.76
CA ALA A 209 13.88 -2.41 20.11
C ALA A 209 15.08 -2.25 21.07
N ALA A 210 16.17 -2.94 20.77
CA ALA A 210 17.46 -2.79 21.45
C ALA A 210 18.56 -3.23 20.49
N ASP A 211 19.71 -2.54 20.51
CA ASP A 211 20.89 -2.86 19.68
C ASP A 211 20.58 -3.00 18.18
N GLY A 212 19.62 -2.18 17.68
CA GLY A 212 19.18 -2.18 16.31
C GLY A 212 18.36 -3.42 15.90
N GLU A 213 17.74 -4.10 16.85
CA GLU A 213 16.82 -5.22 16.61
C GLU A 213 15.51 -5.03 17.37
N VAL A 214 14.40 -5.44 16.75
CA VAL A 214 13.09 -5.44 17.40
C VAL A 214 13.07 -6.55 18.45
N ASN A 215 12.75 -6.18 19.70
CA ASN A 215 12.69 -7.12 20.82
C ASN A 215 11.28 -7.75 20.99
N ALA A 216 11.12 -8.61 21.99
CA ALA A 216 9.86 -9.29 22.27
C ALA A 216 8.69 -8.31 22.48
N SER A 217 8.92 -7.17 23.17
CA SER A 217 7.87 -6.15 23.37
C SER A 217 7.42 -5.50 22.06
N GLY A 218 8.36 -5.28 21.12
CA GLY A 218 8.05 -4.77 19.79
C GLY A 218 7.26 -5.78 18.95
N LEU A 219 7.65 -7.05 18.97
CA LEU A 219 6.91 -8.12 18.30
C LEU A 219 5.51 -8.32 18.91
N ASP A 220 5.38 -8.26 20.22
CA ASP A 220 4.10 -8.33 20.91
C ASP A 220 3.18 -7.15 20.55
N LEU A 221 3.72 -5.93 20.47
CA LEU A 221 2.95 -4.78 20.02
C LEU A 221 2.44 -5.01 18.61
N ARG A 222 3.32 -5.46 17.70
CA ARG A 222 2.93 -5.73 16.30
C ARG A 222 1.85 -6.81 16.21
N GLN A 223 1.98 -7.89 16.98
CA GLN A 223 0.97 -8.95 17.03
C GLN A 223 -0.38 -8.45 17.56
N ARG A 224 -0.38 -7.72 18.66
CA ARG A 224 -1.64 -7.13 19.19
C ARG A 224 -2.32 -6.21 18.20
N MET A 225 -1.56 -5.45 17.42
CA MET A 225 -2.14 -4.61 16.36
C MET A 225 -2.77 -5.46 15.25
N GLU A 226 -2.18 -6.60 14.90
CA GLU A 226 -2.76 -7.54 13.93
C GLU A 226 -4.06 -8.14 14.46
N ASP A 227 -4.03 -8.67 15.68
CA ASP A 227 -5.19 -9.29 16.34
C ASP A 227 -6.36 -8.31 16.45
N GLU A 228 -6.07 -7.05 16.81
CA GLU A 228 -7.10 -6.02 16.92
C GLU A 228 -7.61 -5.57 15.54
N THR A 229 -6.73 -5.52 14.53
CA THR A 229 -7.15 -5.30 13.13
C THR A 229 -8.13 -6.37 12.69
N ASP A 230 -7.81 -7.64 12.92
CA ASP A 230 -8.66 -8.77 12.54
C ASP A 230 -9.99 -8.74 13.28
N ARG A 231 -9.98 -8.47 14.58
CA ARG A 231 -11.19 -8.33 15.39
C ARG A 231 -12.12 -7.22 14.89
N LEU A 232 -11.55 -6.03 14.59
CA LEU A 232 -12.32 -4.88 14.11
C LEU A 232 -12.78 -5.02 12.66
N THR A 233 -12.16 -5.91 11.91
CA THR A 233 -12.45 -6.14 10.49
C THR A 233 -13.13 -7.49 10.21
N ALA A 234 -13.73 -8.11 11.22
CA ALA A 234 -14.45 -9.37 11.06
C ALA A 234 -15.81 -9.23 10.33
N LEU A 235 -16.37 -8.01 10.26
CA LEU A 235 -17.70 -7.76 9.69
C LEU A 235 -17.91 -8.32 8.27
N PRO A 236 -16.97 -8.18 7.30
CA PRO A 236 -17.16 -8.76 5.96
C PRO A 236 -17.41 -10.26 5.99
N TRP A 237 -16.69 -10.99 6.82
CA TRP A 237 -16.85 -12.45 6.96
C TRP A 237 -18.19 -12.84 7.56
N THR A 238 -18.67 -12.07 8.56
CA THR A 238 -20.00 -12.25 9.12
C THR A 238 -21.11 -11.97 8.09
N LEU A 239 -20.88 -11.03 7.16
CA LEU A 239 -21.85 -10.68 6.13
C LEU A 239 -21.85 -11.67 4.95
N LEU A 240 -20.75 -12.36 4.75
CA LEU A 240 -20.59 -13.35 3.68
C LEU A 240 -21.21 -14.70 4.06
N GLY A 241 -21.22 -15.05 5.33
CA GLY A 241 -21.82 -16.28 5.91
C GLY A 241 -20.79 -17.32 6.29
#